data_37cfadcc1b4b1d77cde4a9c088bf096c
#
_entry.id   37cfadcc1b4b1d77cde4a9c088bf096c
#
_cell.length_a   1.000
_cell.length_b   1.000
_cell.length_c   1.000
_cell.angle_alpha   90.00
_cell.angle_beta   90.00
_cell.angle_gamma   90.00
#
_symmetry.space_group_name_H-M   'P 1'
#
loop_
_entity.id
_entity.type
_entity.pdbx_description
1 polymer ?
#
loop_
_entity_poly.entity_id
_entity_poly.type
_entity_poly.pdbx_seq_one_letter_code
_entity_poly.pdbx_strand_id
1 'polypeptide(L)'
;EVAFAYKEAESFAREYGKPVVMLDVIKRAGENLITASDNINAIIAEDHGRVLPADLVITKTGDQSDQTRASVDELMNHIVLGVILVVGVLMLFLGLRNALFVGLAIPMSMFISFIVLNAFGVTLNIMVLFSLILALGRLVDDGIVIVENIYRHMSNGEPPLKATRLAVGEVTLPISTATIATVMVFVPLLFWPGLMGEFM
;
A
#
# COMPACT_ATOMS: atom_id res chain seq x y z
N GLU A 1 -52.30 21.95 15.08
CA GLU A 1 -51.90 22.39 13.73
C GLU A 1 -50.56 21.77 13.43
N VAL A 2 -50.47 20.96 12.37
CA VAL A 2 -49.20 20.37 11.93
C VAL A 2 -48.62 21.31 10.86
N ALA A 3 -47.59 22.05 11.20
CA ALA A 3 -46.87 22.90 10.27
C ALA A 3 -45.57 22.26 9.81
N PHE A 4 -45.33 22.27 8.50
CA PHE A 4 -44.02 21.95 7.96
C PHE A 4 -43.08 23.13 8.24
N ALA A 5 -42.12 22.93 9.12
CA ALA A 5 -41.09 23.92 9.42
C ALA A 5 -39.71 23.25 9.29
N TYR A 6 -38.70 24.02 8.91
CA TYR A 6 -37.33 23.56 8.96
C TYR A 6 -36.90 23.39 10.42
N LYS A 7 -36.15 22.32 10.71
CA LYS A 7 -35.50 22.16 12.01
C LYS A 7 -34.54 23.33 12.24
N GLU A 8 -34.44 23.81 13.48
CA GLU A 8 -33.44 24.82 13.81
C GLU A 8 -32.05 24.36 13.41
N ALA A 9 -31.28 25.26 12.79
CA ALA A 9 -29.96 24.93 12.29
C ALA A 9 -29.01 24.67 13.46
N GLU A 10 -28.54 23.42 13.58
CA GLU A 10 -27.58 22.98 14.60
C GLU A 10 -26.14 23.23 14.17
N SER A 11 -25.90 23.35 12.86
CA SER A 11 -24.56 23.58 12.26
C SER A 11 -24.67 24.43 11.00
N PHE A 12 -23.61 25.15 10.68
CA PHE A 12 -23.54 25.98 9.49
C PHE A 12 -22.29 25.58 8.68
N ALA A 13 -22.49 25.23 7.41
CA ALA A 13 -21.41 25.06 6.46
C ALA A 13 -21.24 26.33 5.61
N ARG A 14 -20.00 26.80 5.46
CA ARG A 14 -19.69 27.97 4.65
C ARG A 14 -18.41 27.74 3.86
N GLU A 15 -18.43 28.12 2.60
CA GLU A 15 -17.25 28.14 1.74
C GLU A 15 -17.01 29.58 1.27
N TYR A 16 -15.83 30.12 1.49
CA TYR A 16 -15.47 31.53 1.23
C TYR A 16 -16.51 32.52 1.76
N GLY A 17 -17.07 32.24 2.96
CA GLY A 17 -18.08 33.10 3.61
C GLY A 17 -19.52 32.96 3.09
N LYS A 18 -19.75 32.18 2.03
CA LYS A 18 -21.07 31.88 1.47
C LYS A 18 -21.64 30.62 2.10
N PRO A 19 -22.98 30.58 2.37
CA PRO A 19 -23.62 29.38 2.85
C PRO A 19 -23.55 28.26 1.77
N VAL A 20 -23.24 27.05 2.19
CA VAL A 20 -23.19 25.86 1.32
C VAL A 20 -23.94 24.71 1.97
N VAL A 21 -24.36 23.75 1.14
CA VAL A 21 -24.85 22.44 1.59
C VAL A 21 -23.70 21.46 1.48
N MET A 22 -23.37 20.81 2.60
CA MET A 22 -22.34 19.77 2.61
C MET A 22 -23.00 18.40 2.52
N LEU A 23 -22.47 17.56 1.64
CA LEU A 23 -22.86 16.16 1.49
C LEU A 23 -21.65 15.28 1.80
N ASP A 24 -21.74 14.57 2.91
CA ASP A 24 -20.70 13.60 3.28
C ASP A 24 -21.00 12.25 2.63
N VAL A 25 -20.07 11.75 1.84
CA VAL A 25 -20.16 10.45 1.20
C VAL A 25 -19.22 9.47 1.89
N ILE A 26 -19.80 8.46 2.53
CA ILE A 26 -19.06 7.45 3.28
C ILE A 26 -19.15 6.12 2.50
N LYS A 27 -17.99 5.57 2.09
CA LYS A 27 -17.96 4.27 1.44
C LYS A 27 -18.27 3.14 2.43
N ARG A 28 -18.87 2.06 1.94
CA ARG A 28 -19.06 0.84 2.74
C ARG A 28 -17.72 0.15 3.00
N ALA A 29 -17.64 -0.56 4.12
CA ALA A 29 -16.48 -1.39 4.41
C ALA A 29 -16.28 -2.43 3.28
N GLY A 30 -15.03 -2.67 2.87
CA GLY A 30 -14.69 -3.59 1.79
C GLY A 30 -14.78 -3.03 0.37
N GLU A 31 -15.37 -1.85 0.15
CA GLU A 31 -15.43 -1.23 -1.17
C GLU A 31 -14.11 -0.53 -1.52
N ASN A 32 -13.80 -0.49 -2.83
CA ASN A 32 -12.60 0.20 -3.31
C ASN A 32 -12.84 1.72 -3.32
N LEU A 33 -12.01 2.47 -2.61
CA LEU A 33 -12.14 3.92 -2.46
C LEU A 33 -11.97 4.67 -3.79
N ILE A 34 -11.01 4.24 -4.61
CA ILE A 34 -10.72 4.88 -5.91
C ILE A 34 -11.92 4.70 -6.84
N THR A 35 -12.43 3.46 -6.95
CA THR A 35 -13.61 3.16 -7.78
C THR A 35 -14.85 3.91 -7.28
N ALA A 36 -15.04 4.00 -5.97
CA ALA A 36 -16.16 4.76 -5.40
C ALA A 36 -16.06 6.24 -5.75
N SER A 37 -14.89 6.87 -5.63
CA SER A 37 -14.69 8.27 -6.01
C SER A 37 -14.88 8.49 -7.52
N ASP A 38 -14.40 7.58 -8.37
CA ASP A 38 -14.59 7.67 -9.83
C ASP A 38 -16.08 7.59 -10.20
N ASN A 39 -16.84 6.70 -9.57
CA ASN A 39 -18.29 6.58 -9.78
C ASN A 39 -19.02 7.85 -9.34
N ILE A 40 -18.66 8.45 -8.20
CA ILE A 40 -19.24 9.71 -7.72
C ILE A 40 -18.94 10.83 -8.72
N ASN A 41 -17.71 10.92 -9.21
CA ASN A 41 -17.33 11.92 -10.20
C ASN A 41 -18.11 11.75 -11.52
N ALA A 42 -18.34 10.52 -11.95
CA ALA A 42 -19.14 10.23 -13.14
C ALA A 42 -20.60 10.64 -12.95
N ILE A 43 -21.22 10.33 -11.79
CA ILE A 43 -22.58 10.73 -11.46
C ILE A 43 -22.72 12.26 -11.43
N ILE A 44 -21.79 12.95 -10.76
CA ILE A 44 -21.78 14.42 -10.71
C ILE A 44 -21.70 15.01 -12.12
N ALA A 45 -20.82 14.46 -12.97
CA ALA A 45 -20.63 14.94 -14.35
C ALA A 45 -21.87 14.67 -15.23
N GLU A 46 -22.57 13.55 -15.03
CA GLU A 46 -23.79 13.20 -15.79
C GLU A 46 -24.98 14.06 -15.37
N ASP A 47 -25.12 14.33 -14.07
CA ASP A 47 -26.27 15.02 -13.52
C ASP A 47 -26.12 16.56 -13.53
N HIS A 48 -24.91 17.08 -13.74
CA HIS A 48 -24.67 18.52 -13.82
C HIS A 48 -25.35 19.11 -15.07
N GLY A 49 -26.26 20.05 -14.85
CA GLY A 49 -27.05 20.66 -15.92
C GLY A 49 -28.29 19.84 -16.35
N ARG A 50 -28.47 18.63 -15.82
CA ARG A 50 -29.62 17.75 -16.11
C ARG A 50 -30.56 17.64 -14.92
N VAL A 51 -30.06 17.18 -13.80
CA VAL A 51 -30.78 17.05 -12.52
C VAL A 51 -30.37 18.19 -11.58
N LEU A 52 -29.07 18.48 -11.56
CA LEU A 52 -28.50 19.60 -10.81
C LEU A 52 -28.51 20.87 -11.66
N PRO A 53 -28.82 22.05 -11.09
CA PRO A 53 -28.75 23.30 -11.81
C PRO A 53 -27.38 23.55 -12.42
N ALA A 54 -27.35 24.10 -13.64
CA ALA A 54 -26.08 24.34 -14.37
C ALA A 54 -25.20 25.42 -13.72
N ASP A 55 -25.78 26.29 -12.89
CA ASP A 55 -25.09 27.32 -12.10
C ASP A 55 -24.60 26.82 -10.74
N LEU A 56 -24.90 25.56 -10.38
CA LEU A 56 -24.47 24.98 -9.12
C LEU A 56 -22.94 24.74 -9.16
N VAL A 57 -22.24 25.36 -8.23
CA VAL A 57 -20.81 25.11 -8.03
C VAL A 57 -20.64 23.96 -7.04
N ILE A 58 -20.01 22.88 -7.48
CA ILE A 58 -19.73 21.71 -6.65
C ILE A 58 -18.24 21.68 -6.36
N THR A 59 -17.90 21.84 -5.08
CA THR A 59 -16.52 21.75 -4.60
C THR A 59 -16.33 20.47 -3.83
N LYS A 60 -15.37 19.67 -4.22
CA LYS A 60 -14.99 18.46 -3.47
C LYS A 60 -13.93 18.81 -2.44
N THR A 61 -14.16 18.40 -1.21
CA THR A 61 -13.23 18.58 -0.10
C THR A 61 -12.97 17.25 0.57
N GLY A 62 -11.73 17.01 0.99
CA GLY A 62 -11.38 15.80 1.74
C GLY A 62 -11.45 14.50 0.93
N ASP A 63 -11.24 14.56 -0.38
CA ASP A 63 -11.19 13.34 -1.23
C ASP A 63 -9.97 12.50 -0.91
N GLN A 64 -10.17 11.43 -0.12
CA GLN A 64 -9.10 10.51 0.26
C GLN A 64 -8.61 9.65 -0.93
N SER A 65 -9.34 9.61 -2.05
CA SER A 65 -8.92 8.83 -3.22
C SER A 65 -7.67 9.42 -3.87
N ASP A 66 -7.52 10.74 -3.88
CA ASP A 66 -6.34 11.42 -4.42
C ASP A 66 -5.08 11.05 -3.62
N GLN A 67 -5.21 11.03 -2.29
CA GLN A 67 -4.11 10.60 -1.43
C GLN A 67 -3.77 9.11 -1.61
N THR A 68 -4.79 8.26 -1.78
CA THR A 68 -4.57 6.82 -2.04
C THR A 68 -3.90 6.61 -3.40
N ARG A 69 -4.29 7.34 -4.45
CA ARG A 69 -3.62 7.30 -5.76
C ARG A 69 -2.15 7.74 -5.65
N ALA A 70 -1.90 8.87 -5.00
CA ALA A 70 -0.53 9.35 -4.76
C ALA A 70 0.31 8.31 -4.01
N SER A 71 -0.25 7.64 -3.01
CA SER A 71 0.44 6.59 -2.26
C SER A 71 0.73 5.33 -3.10
N VAL A 72 -0.16 4.97 -4.04
CA VAL A 72 0.10 3.88 -5.01
C VAL A 72 1.25 4.25 -5.95
N ASP A 73 1.25 5.47 -6.48
CA ASP A 73 2.32 5.96 -7.35
C ASP A 73 3.65 6.03 -6.60
N GLU A 74 3.64 6.46 -5.34
CA GLU A 74 4.80 6.49 -4.47
C GLU A 74 5.32 5.08 -4.20
N LEU A 75 4.46 4.09 -3.92
CA LEU A 75 4.84 2.69 -3.77
C LEU A 75 5.52 2.17 -5.05
N MET A 76 4.95 2.44 -6.22
CA MET A 76 5.54 2.02 -7.49
C MET A 76 6.92 2.66 -7.71
N ASN A 77 7.07 3.95 -7.40
CA ASN A 77 8.35 4.63 -7.47
C ASN A 77 9.37 4.04 -6.49
N HIS A 78 8.98 3.70 -5.28
CA HIS A 78 9.85 3.04 -4.30
C HIS A 78 10.26 1.65 -4.73
N ILE A 79 9.37 0.86 -5.36
CA ILE A 79 9.71 -0.44 -5.93
C ILE A 79 10.78 -0.27 -7.02
N VAL A 80 10.55 0.62 -7.97
CA VAL A 80 11.50 0.86 -9.08
C VAL A 80 12.84 1.38 -8.58
N LEU A 81 12.82 2.38 -7.71
CA LEU A 81 14.04 2.94 -7.12
C LEU A 81 14.79 1.89 -6.29
N GLY A 82 14.07 1.11 -5.49
CA GLY A 82 14.63 0.03 -4.68
C GLY A 82 15.32 -1.02 -5.57
N VAL A 83 14.69 -1.45 -6.65
CA VAL A 83 15.29 -2.37 -7.62
C VAL A 83 16.57 -1.77 -8.23
N ILE A 84 16.53 -0.52 -8.67
CA ILE A 84 17.70 0.16 -9.26
C ILE A 84 18.85 0.24 -8.27
N LEU A 85 18.58 0.66 -7.03
CA LEU A 85 19.61 0.78 -5.99
C LEU A 85 20.21 -0.58 -5.62
N VAL A 86 19.37 -1.58 -5.40
CA VAL A 86 19.83 -2.93 -5.04
C VAL A 86 20.62 -3.55 -6.16
N VAL A 87 20.12 -3.51 -7.40
CA VAL A 87 20.86 -4.01 -8.57
C VAL A 87 22.18 -3.25 -8.73
N GLY A 88 22.17 -1.92 -8.57
CA GLY A 88 23.38 -1.11 -8.66
C GLY A 88 24.44 -1.49 -7.63
N VAL A 89 24.06 -1.62 -6.37
CA VAL A 89 24.98 -2.01 -5.30
C VAL A 89 25.48 -3.45 -5.49
N LEU A 90 24.57 -4.40 -5.74
CA LEU A 90 24.95 -5.80 -5.90
C LEU A 90 25.76 -6.04 -7.18
N MET A 91 25.56 -5.24 -8.22
CA MET A 91 26.36 -5.31 -9.45
C MET A 91 27.85 -5.06 -9.18
N LEU A 92 28.17 -4.17 -8.24
CA LEU A 92 29.56 -3.86 -7.88
C LEU A 92 30.26 -5.05 -7.18
N PHE A 93 29.53 -5.84 -6.40
CA PHE A 93 30.09 -6.93 -5.59
C PHE A 93 29.89 -8.32 -6.21
N LEU A 94 28.73 -8.60 -6.79
CA LEU A 94 28.30 -9.93 -7.24
C LEU A 94 28.20 -10.06 -8.77
N GLY A 95 28.39 -8.94 -9.48
CA GLY A 95 28.23 -8.87 -10.93
C GLY A 95 26.77 -8.78 -11.38
N LEU A 96 26.58 -8.28 -12.61
CA LEU A 96 25.27 -7.92 -13.19
C LEU A 96 24.27 -9.09 -13.15
N ARG A 97 24.70 -10.30 -13.47
CA ARG A 97 23.80 -11.45 -13.56
C ARG A 97 23.12 -11.77 -12.22
N ASN A 98 23.91 -11.82 -11.14
CA ASN A 98 23.38 -12.12 -9.81
C ASN A 98 22.53 -10.95 -9.26
N ALA A 99 22.97 -9.73 -9.50
CA ALA A 99 22.24 -8.54 -9.13
C ALA A 99 20.84 -8.47 -9.76
N LEU A 100 20.70 -8.84 -11.04
CA LEU A 100 19.41 -8.88 -11.74
C LEU A 100 18.45 -9.91 -11.14
N PHE A 101 18.93 -11.06 -10.69
CA PHE A 101 18.07 -12.06 -10.04
C PHE A 101 17.46 -11.52 -8.74
N VAL A 102 18.26 -10.84 -7.91
CA VAL A 102 17.74 -10.20 -6.68
C VAL A 102 16.78 -9.08 -7.03
N GLY A 103 17.15 -8.23 -8.00
CA GLY A 103 16.31 -7.15 -8.46
C GLY A 103 14.94 -7.63 -8.96
N LEU A 104 14.87 -8.78 -9.61
CA LEU A 104 13.62 -9.39 -10.07
C LEU A 104 12.79 -9.98 -8.92
N ALA A 105 13.43 -10.48 -7.87
CA ALA A 105 12.74 -11.04 -6.72
C ALA A 105 11.86 -10.01 -5.99
N ILE A 106 12.27 -8.74 -5.99
CA ILE A 106 11.54 -7.65 -5.33
C ILE A 106 10.13 -7.46 -5.92
N PRO A 107 9.96 -7.15 -7.24
CA PRO A 107 8.64 -6.99 -7.81
C PRO A 107 7.82 -8.29 -7.77
N MET A 108 8.45 -9.46 -7.92
CA MET A 108 7.75 -10.75 -7.82
C MET A 108 7.15 -10.96 -6.43
N SER A 109 7.88 -10.65 -5.38
CA SER A 109 7.38 -10.74 -4.00
C SER A 109 6.25 -9.76 -3.73
N MET A 110 6.32 -8.55 -4.29
CA MET A 110 5.23 -7.58 -4.20
C MET A 110 3.97 -8.06 -4.92
N PHE A 111 4.09 -8.64 -6.12
CA PHE A 111 2.94 -9.22 -6.81
C PHE A 111 2.30 -10.37 -6.00
N ILE A 112 3.11 -11.23 -5.39
CA ILE A 112 2.61 -12.28 -4.50
C ILE A 112 1.87 -11.68 -3.32
N SER A 113 2.40 -10.62 -2.70
CA SER A 113 1.74 -9.92 -1.60
C SER A 113 0.39 -9.35 -2.02
N PHE A 114 0.29 -8.70 -3.18
CA PHE A 114 -0.98 -8.21 -3.71
C PHE A 114 -2.00 -9.33 -3.98
N ILE A 115 -1.56 -10.47 -4.52
CA ILE A 115 -2.43 -11.63 -4.75
C ILE A 115 -2.97 -12.15 -3.42
N VAL A 116 -2.12 -12.26 -2.39
CA VAL A 116 -2.53 -12.72 -1.06
C VAL A 116 -3.50 -11.75 -0.41
N LEU A 117 -3.21 -10.45 -0.42
CA LEU A 117 -4.11 -9.41 0.11
C LEU A 117 -5.48 -9.45 -0.57
N ASN A 118 -5.50 -9.57 -1.90
CA ASN A 118 -6.73 -9.69 -2.66
C ASN A 118 -7.51 -10.96 -2.31
N ALA A 119 -6.84 -12.08 -2.10
CA ALA A 119 -7.48 -13.35 -1.69
C ALA A 119 -8.13 -13.26 -0.30
N PHE A 120 -7.58 -12.46 0.60
CA PHE A 120 -8.16 -12.16 1.92
C PHE A 120 -9.20 -11.03 1.88
N GLY A 121 -9.49 -10.46 0.72
CA GLY A 121 -10.45 -9.37 0.58
C GLY A 121 -9.98 -8.03 1.16
N VAL A 122 -8.68 -7.87 1.37
CA VAL A 122 -8.09 -6.64 1.90
C VAL A 122 -8.04 -5.60 0.78
N THR A 123 -8.73 -4.49 0.96
CA THR A 123 -8.71 -3.37 0.02
C THR A 123 -7.47 -2.49 0.24
N LEU A 124 -6.90 -1.99 -0.86
CA LEU A 124 -5.80 -1.03 -0.79
C LEU A 124 -6.27 0.26 -0.14
N ASN A 125 -5.60 0.62 0.91
CA ASN A 125 -5.76 1.88 1.63
C ASN A 125 -4.38 2.40 2.05
N ILE A 126 -4.31 3.62 2.57
CA ILE A 126 -3.05 4.27 2.96
C ILE A 126 -2.24 3.41 3.93
N MET A 127 -2.91 2.74 4.90
CA MET A 127 -2.22 1.92 5.91
C MET A 127 -1.61 0.67 5.30
N VAL A 128 -2.36 -0.02 4.42
CA VAL A 128 -1.85 -1.20 3.68
C VAL A 128 -0.68 -0.80 2.78
N LEU A 129 -0.77 0.32 2.05
CA LEU A 129 0.29 0.80 1.17
C LEU A 129 1.54 1.19 1.98
N PHE A 130 1.37 1.90 3.09
CA PHE A 130 2.48 2.24 3.98
C PHE A 130 3.16 0.99 4.55
N SER A 131 2.38 0.00 4.97
CA SER A 131 2.91 -1.28 5.46
C SER A 131 3.69 -2.04 4.37
N LEU A 132 3.22 -2.00 3.12
CA LEU A 132 3.93 -2.60 1.98
C LEU A 132 5.25 -1.88 1.69
N ILE A 133 5.31 -0.56 1.80
CA ILE A 133 6.55 0.23 1.64
C ILE A 133 7.57 -0.18 2.72
N LEU A 134 7.14 -0.32 3.98
CA LEU A 134 8.00 -0.77 5.06
C LEU A 134 8.46 -2.23 4.86
N ALA A 135 7.56 -3.11 4.42
CA ALA A 135 7.88 -4.50 4.15
C ALA A 135 8.88 -4.66 3.00
N LEU A 136 8.84 -3.75 2.00
CA LEU A 136 9.76 -3.75 0.87
C LEU A 136 11.21 -3.62 1.33
N GLY A 137 11.51 -2.70 2.24
CA GLY A 137 12.86 -2.54 2.79
C GLY A 137 13.37 -3.83 3.43
N ARG A 138 12.54 -4.47 4.25
CA ARG A 138 12.89 -5.74 4.91
C ARG A 138 13.11 -6.87 3.92
N LEU A 139 12.26 -6.98 2.90
CA LEU A 139 12.36 -8.01 1.86
C LEU A 139 13.66 -7.90 1.06
N VAL A 140 14.09 -6.67 0.78
CA VAL A 140 15.36 -6.40 0.10
C VAL A 140 16.53 -6.91 0.93
N ASP A 141 16.56 -6.62 2.22
CA ASP A 141 17.63 -7.06 3.13
C ASP A 141 17.72 -8.57 3.21
N ASP A 142 16.61 -9.27 3.38
CA ASP A 142 16.55 -10.73 3.43
C ASP A 142 17.04 -11.35 2.10
N GLY A 143 16.67 -10.78 0.97
CA GLY A 143 17.11 -11.20 -0.36
C GLY A 143 18.62 -11.04 -0.58
N ILE A 144 19.19 -9.93 -0.10
CA ILE A 144 20.64 -9.68 -0.18
C ILE A 144 21.40 -10.74 0.60
N VAL A 145 21.01 -11.02 1.85
CA VAL A 145 21.65 -12.01 2.71
C VAL A 145 21.65 -13.39 2.06
N ILE A 146 20.53 -13.81 1.47
CA ILE A 146 20.43 -15.11 0.79
C ILE A 146 21.41 -15.18 -0.39
N VAL A 147 21.41 -14.18 -1.27
CA VAL A 147 22.24 -14.19 -2.48
C VAL A 147 23.73 -14.06 -2.14
N GLU A 148 24.08 -13.23 -1.17
CA GLU A 148 25.46 -13.12 -0.69
C GLU A 148 25.98 -14.46 -0.14
N ASN A 149 25.16 -15.16 0.65
CA ASN A 149 25.54 -16.47 1.18
C ASN A 149 25.68 -17.53 0.08
N ILE A 150 24.81 -17.53 -0.93
CA ILE A 150 24.94 -18.40 -2.10
C ILE A 150 26.27 -18.11 -2.84
N TYR A 151 26.55 -16.83 -3.06
CA TYR A 151 27.78 -16.42 -3.73
C TYR A 151 29.03 -16.85 -2.96
N ARG A 152 29.01 -16.73 -1.63
CA ARG A 152 30.11 -17.22 -0.75
C ARG A 152 30.38 -18.69 -0.93
N HIS A 153 29.34 -19.55 -0.94
CA HIS A 153 29.50 -20.97 -1.16
C HIS A 153 30.02 -21.29 -2.58
N MET A 154 29.55 -20.57 -3.59
CA MET A 154 30.03 -20.70 -4.96
C MET A 154 31.51 -20.30 -5.09
N SER A 155 31.92 -19.24 -4.41
CA SER A 155 33.31 -18.77 -4.38
C SER A 155 34.25 -19.80 -3.70
N ASN A 156 33.71 -20.60 -2.79
CA ASN A 156 34.44 -21.70 -2.15
C ASN A 156 34.50 -22.98 -3.01
N GLY A 157 34.04 -22.91 -4.27
CA GLY A 157 34.14 -24.02 -5.24
C GLY A 157 32.94 -24.97 -5.27
N GLU A 158 31.86 -24.67 -4.53
CA GLU A 158 30.67 -25.50 -4.57
C GLU A 158 29.87 -25.26 -5.87
N PRO A 159 29.34 -26.32 -6.51
CA PRO A 159 28.51 -26.16 -7.68
C PRO A 159 27.20 -25.39 -7.34
N PRO A 160 26.64 -24.61 -8.28
CA PRO A 160 25.55 -23.66 -8.00
C PRO A 160 24.35 -24.25 -7.24
N LEU A 161 23.90 -25.44 -7.63
CA LEU A 161 22.75 -26.10 -6.99
C LEU A 161 23.04 -26.48 -5.53
N LYS A 162 24.28 -27.00 -5.26
CA LYS A 162 24.71 -27.38 -3.91
C LYS A 162 24.93 -26.12 -3.06
N ALA A 163 25.60 -25.10 -3.63
CA ALA A 163 25.79 -23.79 -2.98
C ALA A 163 24.46 -23.16 -2.54
N THR A 164 23.47 -23.13 -3.43
CA THR A 164 22.14 -22.62 -3.11
C THR A 164 21.48 -23.39 -1.96
N ARG A 165 21.53 -24.73 -2.00
CA ARG A 165 20.91 -25.56 -0.96
C ARG A 165 21.55 -25.37 0.40
N LEU A 166 22.86 -25.29 0.45
CA LEU A 166 23.60 -25.04 1.70
C LEU A 166 23.33 -23.64 2.23
N ALA A 167 23.49 -22.64 1.37
CA ALA A 167 23.34 -21.25 1.74
C ALA A 167 21.93 -20.94 2.26
N VAL A 168 20.89 -21.39 1.56
CA VAL A 168 19.49 -21.20 1.99
C VAL A 168 19.25 -21.92 3.32
N GLY A 169 19.76 -23.16 3.48
CA GLY A 169 19.62 -23.91 4.74
C GLY A 169 20.23 -23.19 5.94
N GLU A 170 21.37 -22.52 5.76
CA GLU A 170 22.04 -21.76 6.83
C GLU A 170 21.27 -20.51 7.27
N VAL A 171 20.68 -19.77 6.33
CA VAL A 171 20.06 -18.47 6.61
C VAL A 171 18.55 -18.53 6.83
N THR A 172 17.89 -19.63 6.45
CA THR A 172 16.42 -19.75 6.59
C THR A 172 15.96 -19.58 8.03
N LEU A 173 16.60 -20.25 8.98
CA LEU A 173 16.21 -20.17 10.38
C LEU A 173 16.44 -18.77 10.97
N PRO A 174 17.62 -18.13 10.82
CA PRO A 174 17.82 -16.75 11.28
C PRO A 174 16.85 -15.76 10.66
N ILE A 175 16.63 -15.80 9.34
CA ILE A 175 15.72 -14.89 8.65
C ILE A 175 14.27 -15.10 9.13
N SER A 176 13.82 -16.37 9.17
CA SER A 176 12.45 -16.67 9.64
C SER A 176 12.23 -16.23 11.08
N THR A 177 13.20 -16.45 11.96
CA THR A 177 13.11 -16.04 13.37
C THR A 177 13.06 -14.51 13.48
N ALA A 178 13.89 -13.80 12.72
CA ALA A 178 13.90 -12.34 12.71
C ALA A 178 12.57 -11.77 12.16
N THR A 179 12.01 -12.39 11.12
CA THR A 179 10.72 -12.01 10.55
C THR A 179 9.58 -12.24 11.55
N ILE A 180 9.53 -13.42 12.18
CA ILE A 180 8.55 -13.74 13.22
C ILE A 180 8.66 -12.75 14.39
N ALA A 181 9.87 -12.45 14.86
CA ALA A 181 10.09 -11.48 15.93
C ALA A 181 9.56 -10.09 15.55
N THR A 182 9.80 -9.66 14.33
CA THR A 182 9.28 -8.38 13.82
C THR A 182 7.74 -8.37 13.79
N VAL A 183 7.12 -9.44 13.26
CA VAL A 183 5.65 -9.56 13.22
C VAL A 183 5.06 -9.57 14.63
N MET A 184 5.70 -10.26 15.57
CA MET A 184 5.22 -10.33 16.97
C MET A 184 5.16 -8.97 17.67
N VAL A 185 5.96 -8.00 17.26
CA VAL A 185 5.89 -6.62 17.77
C VAL A 185 4.57 -5.95 17.39
N PHE A 186 4.01 -6.30 16.24
CA PHE A 186 2.75 -5.73 15.75
C PHE A 186 1.51 -6.48 16.25
N VAL A 187 1.65 -7.72 16.75
CA VAL A 187 0.52 -8.52 17.26
C VAL A 187 -0.30 -7.80 18.35
N PRO A 188 0.30 -7.11 19.34
CA PRO A 188 -0.48 -6.37 20.32
C PRO A 188 -1.38 -5.29 19.74
N LEU A 189 -1.02 -4.72 18.59
CA LEU A 189 -1.80 -3.68 17.91
C LEU A 189 -3.12 -4.22 17.35
N LEU A 190 -3.18 -5.50 16.98
CA LEU A 190 -4.41 -6.16 16.53
C LEU A 190 -5.49 -6.24 17.62
N PHE A 191 -5.08 -6.19 18.88
CA PHE A 191 -5.98 -6.23 20.03
C PHE A 191 -6.27 -4.85 20.62
N TRP A 192 -5.78 -3.78 19.99
CA TRP A 192 -6.00 -2.41 20.45
C TRP A 192 -7.45 -1.99 20.21
N PRO A 193 -8.22 -1.60 21.26
CA PRO A 193 -9.60 -1.20 21.10
C PRO A 193 -9.72 0.21 20.49
N GLY A 194 -10.83 0.42 19.76
CA GLY A 194 -11.19 1.71 19.19
C GLY A 194 -10.63 1.95 17.78
N LEU A 195 -10.62 3.20 17.37
CA LEU A 195 -10.24 3.62 16.01
C LEU A 195 -8.87 3.09 15.56
N MET A 196 -7.91 2.96 16.47
CA MET A 196 -6.59 2.43 16.14
C MET A 196 -6.63 0.96 15.70
N GLY A 197 -7.50 0.13 16.31
CA GLY A 197 -7.68 -1.26 15.91
C GLY A 197 -8.43 -1.43 14.59
N GLU A 198 -9.29 -0.45 14.23
CA GLU A 198 -9.98 -0.45 12.94
C GLU A 198 -9.07 0.00 11.78
N PHE A 199 -8.02 0.77 12.07
CA PHE A 199 -7.04 1.24 11.07
C PHE A 199 -5.89 0.26 10.83
N MET A 200 -5.66 -0.70 11.72
CA MET A 200 -4.56 -1.68 11.66
C MET A 200 -5.00 -3.05 11.16
#